data_40f48bdb6cccd243de506ca7c67325dd
#
_entry.id   40f48bdb6cccd243de506ca7c67325dd
#
_cell.length_a   1.000
_cell.length_b   1.000
_cell.length_c   1.000
_cell.angle_alpha   90.00
_cell.angle_beta   90.00
_cell.angle_gamma   90.00
#
_symmetry.space_group_name_H-M   'P 1'
#
loop_
_entity.id
_entity.type
_entity.pdbx_description
1 polymer ?
#
loop_
_entity_poly.entity_id
_entity_poly.type
_entity_poly.pdbx_seq_one_letter_code
_entity_poly.pdbx_strand_id
1 'polypeptide(L)'
;MSSVWGRILGDLRNPLFRQGYALMANTVVTGVLGMGYWLLAAHHYSPEEFGRGQAVITAMRLFASLTALGFVGALARFLPVAGRRTPELVLRGYGLAAATGGVAALGFLLTLPMWGKTYSVLSGFWPGLFFLGSVLVWAVFTLQDVVLTGLRRAPFVPMNNLVFGVVKMGLLVALAGALPSGGIFVSWVIPTALALIPVNWLIFGVVVPRHVKESDAAQEPPRLREIGRFLAGDFPGTLSILGIVYLVPVVVATQVGEATFGRFSMAHTLASMIELLAMNMAVSLTVEGSFDRARLAENCRHALRRAFLIVTPIIVVAILAAPLILTVFGSSFAEEGTTLLRLMSLAVLPRVLIEVYLSALRAQSRARMLATVQIGLAVLVLVSTVVLFPYAGVNAVGYGLLFSELLMGLLIFGNLRKILRGGETGTQAVTQESAGAS
;
A
#
# COMPACT_ATOMS: atom_id res chain seq x y z
N MET A 1 -35.18 2.24 3.23
CA MET A 1 -34.19 1.24 2.79
C MET A 1 -34.35 0.80 1.34
N SER A 2 -35.54 0.67 0.79
CA SER A 2 -35.80 0.23 -0.61
C SER A 2 -35.22 1.14 -1.71
N SER A 3 -35.09 2.45 -1.49
CA SER A 3 -34.60 3.40 -2.50
C SER A 3 -33.04 3.38 -2.70
N VAL A 4 -32.29 2.98 -1.70
CA VAL A 4 -30.81 2.90 -1.78
C VAL A 4 -30.40 1.65 -2.56
N TRP A 5 -31.03 0.51 -2.27
CA TRP A 5 -30.78 -0.74 -3.00
C TRP A 5 -31.20 -0.65 -4.47
N GLY A 6 -32.30 0.04 -4.77
CA GLY A 6 -32.74 0.28 -6.15
C GLY A 6 -31.75 1.14 -6.95
N ARG A 7 -31.13 2.14 -6.33
CA ARG A 7 -30.06 2.96 -6.95
C ARG A 7 -28.79 2.14 -7.17
N ILE A 8 -28.34 1.40 -6.17
CA ILE A 8 -27.14 0.54 -6.30
C ILE A 8 -27.32 -0.49 -7.43
N LEU A 9 -28.48 -1.14 -7.52
CA LEU A 9 -28.78 -2.10 -8.59
C LEU A 9 -28.85 -1.43 -9.97
N GLY A 10 -29.35 -0.19 -10.04
CA GLY A 10 -29.31 0.63 -11.26
C GLY A 10 -27.88 0.99 -11.69
N ASP A 11 -27.07 1.39 -10.72
CA ASP A 11 -25.66 1.76 -10.93
C ASP A 11 -24.79 0.58 -11.37
N LEU A 12 -25.07 -0.65 -10.90
CA LEU A 12 -24.35 -1.86 -11.31
C LEU A 12 -24.51 -2.19 -12.82
N ARG A 13 -25.53 -1.64 -13.49
CA ARG A 13 -25.69 -1.73 -14.95
C ARG A 13 -24.73 -0.81 -15.70
N ASN A 14 -24.23 0.25 -15.06
CA ASN A 14 -23.22 1.13 -15.65
C ASN A 14 -21.83 0.53 -15.44
N PRO A 15 -21.05 0.27 -16.52
CA PRO A 15 -19.73 -0.33 -16.41
C PRO A 15 -18.75 0.43 -15.51
N LEU A 16 -18.84 1.76 -15.44
CA LEU A 16 -17.97 2.60 -14.61
C LEU A 16 -18.24 2.36 -13.11
N PHE A 17 -19.49 2.42 -12.69
CA PHE A 17 -19.87 2.19 -11.28
C PHE A 17 -19.60 0.75 -10.86
N ARG A 18 -19.83 -0.22 -11.74
CA ARG A 18 -19.52 -1.63 -11.48
C ARG A 18 -18.04 -1.86 -11.16
N GLN A 19 -17.11 -1.18 -11.86
CA GLN A 19 -15.68 -1.24 -11.57
C GLN A 19 -15.38 -0.65 -10.18
N GLY A 20 -15.94 0.51 -9.84
CA GLY A 20 -15.78 1.16 -8.55
C GLY A 20 -16.29 0.31 -7.38
N TYR A 21 -17.53 -0.21 -7.49
CA TYR A 21 -18.09 -1.10 -6.46
C TYR A 21 -17.29 -2.40 -6.28
N ALA A 22 -16.75 -2.96 -7.37
CA ALA A 22 -15.89 -4.13 -7.28
C ALA A 22 -14.61 -3.86 -6.49
N LEU A 23 -13.97 -2.71 -6.67
CA LEU A 23 -12.78 -2.32 -5.91
C LEU A 23 -13.10 -2.03 -4.45
N MET A 24 -14.25 -1.40 -4.15
CA MET A 24 -14.73 -1.22 -2.77
C MET A 24 -14.98 -2.57 -2.09
N ALA A 25 -15.67 -3.49 -2.78
CA ALA A 25 -15.90 -4.84 -2.28
C ALA A 25 -14.58 -5.58 -2.03
N ASN A 26 -13.60 -5.43 -2.93
CA ASN A 26 -12.25 -5.98 -2.74
C ASN A 26 -11.59 -5.46 -1.46
N THR A 27 -11.67 -4.16 -1.19
CA THR A 27 -11.09 -3.57 0.02
C THR A 27 -11.70 -4.16 1.29
N VAL A 28 -13.05 -4.33 1.32
CA VAL A 28 -13.74 -4.93 2.46
C VAL A 28 -13.36 -6.41 2.60
N VAL A 29 -13.43 -7.17 1.52
CA VAL A 29 -13.12 -8.61 1.51
C VAL A 29 -11.68 -8.86 1.98
N THR A 30 -10.71 -8.16 1.40
CA THR A 30 -9.30 -8.32 1.77
C THR A 30 -9.00 -7.85 3.19
N GLY A 31 -9.67 -6.80 3.66
CA GLY A 31 -9.56 -6.31 5.03
C GLY A 31 -10.08 -7.34 6.05
N VAL A 32 -11.30 -7.85 5.85
CA VAL A 32 -11.91 -8.86 6.73
C VAL A 32 -11.12 -10.17 6.73
N LEU A 33 -10.76 -10.67 5.55
CA LEU A 33 -9.97 -11.90 5.43
C LEU A 33 -8.55 -11.74 5.98
N GLY A 34 -7.93 -10.56 5.79
CA GLY A 34 -6.63 -10.25 6.36
C GLY A 34 -6.65 -10.23 7.88
N MET A 35 -7.66 -9.58 8.47
CA MET A 35 -7.86 -9.56 9.91
C MET A 35 -8.12 -10.97 10.46
N GLY A 36 -9.02 -11.73 9.82
CA GLY A 36 -9.33 -13.11 10.18
C GLY A 36 -8.09 -14.03 10.11
N TYR A 37 -7.26 -13.87 9.09
CA TYR A 37 -6.01 -14.62 8.95
C TYR A 37 -5.07 -14.37 10.13
N TRP A 38 -4.84 -13.11 10.50
CA TRP A 38 -3.94 -12.77 11.61
C TRP A 38 -4.53 -13.16 12.96
N LEU A 39 -5.85 -13.11 13.11
CA LEU A 39 -6.54 -13.61 14.30
C LEU A 39 -6.34 -15.12 14.47
N LEU A 40 -6.54 -15.90 13.41
CA LEU A 40 -6.28 -17.33 13.42
C LEU A 40 -4.81 -17.64 13.69
N ALA A 41 -3.88 -16.89 13.08
CA ALA A 41 -2.46 -17.06 13.32
C ALA A 41 -2.10 -16.82 14.80
N ALA A 42 -2.62 -15.76 15.42
CA ALA A 42 -2.36 -15.44 16.82
C ALA A 42 -2.90 -16.50 17.81
N HIS A 43 -3.94 -17.25 17.42
CA HIS A 43 -4.53 -18.32 18.28
C HIS A 43 -3.93 -19.71 18.06
N HIS A 44 -3.35 -19.97 16.88
CA HIS A 44 -2.85 -21.33 16.53
C HIS A 44 -1.32 -21.44 16.56
N TYR A 45 -0.60 -20.32 16.64
CA TYR A 45 0.86 -20.29 16.64
C TYR A 45 1.37 -19.57 17.91
N SER A 46 2.56 -19.94 18.37
CA SER A 46 3.21 -19.22 19.48
C SER A 46 3.57 -17.77 19.07
N PRO A 47 3.76 -16.86 20.02
CA PRO A 47 4.20 -15.49 19.73
C PRO A 47 5.50 -15.43 18.91
N GLU A 48 6.42 -16.37 19.14
CA GLU A 48 7.69 -16.49 18.41
C GLU A 48 7.45 -16.91 16.96
N GLU A 49 6.64 -17.92 16.72
CA GLU A 49 6.30 -18.42 15.37
C GLU A 49 5.52 -17.35 14.60
N PHE A 50 4.59 -16.68 15.27
CA PHE A 50 3.85 -15.56 14.71
C PHE A 50 4.78 -14.44 14.27
N GLY A 51 5.70 -14.02 15.15
CA GLY A 51 6.67 -12.96 14.85
C GLY A 51 7.62 -13.33 13.73
N ARG A 52 8.14 -14.55 13.74
CA ARG A 52 9.00 -15.08 12.67
C ARG A 52 8.29 -15.08 11.33
N GLY A 53 7.07 -15.61 11.26
CA GLY A 53 6.27 -15.61 10.05
C GLY A 53 6.00 -14.20 9.51
N GLN A 54 5.64 -13.27 10.40
CA GLN A 54 5.45 -11.86 10.06
C GLN A 54 6.72 -11.21 9.52
N ALA A 55 7.89 -11.45 10.14
CA ALA A 55 9.15 -10.88 9.71
C ALA A 55 9.51 -11.32 8.29
N VAL A 56 9.41 -12.63 8.02
CA VAL A 56 9.72 -13.20 6.69
C VAL A 56 8.75 -12.68 5.63
N ILE A 57 7.44 -12.61 5.92
CA ILE A 57 6.44 -12.04 5.01
C ILE A 57 6.71 -10.56 4.74
N THR A 58 7.09 -9.80 5.77
CA THR A 58 7.40 -8.36 5.62
C THR A 58 8.63 -8.14 4.75
N ALA A 59 9.71 -8.93 4.95
CA ALA A 59 10.89 -8.89 4.09
C ALA A 59 10.56 -9.29 2.65
N MET A 60 9.80 -10.37 2.44
CA MET A 60 9.32 -10.78 1.12
C MET A 60 8.57 -9.64 0.42
N ARG A 61 7.64 -9.00 1.12
CA ARG A 61 6.86 -7.87 0.58
C ARG A 61 7.72 -6.65 0.28
N LEU A 62 8.71 -6.34 1.10
CA LEU A 62 9.66 -5.26 0.85
C LEU A 62 10.36 -5.46 -0.49
N PHE A 63 11.01 -6.61 -0.68
CA PHE A 63 11.78 -6.88 -1.89
C PHE A 63 10.91 -7.02 -3.13
N ALA A 64 9.78 -7.70 -3.04
CA ALA A 64 8.82 -7.82 -4.13
C ALA A 64 8.23 -6.47 -4.56
N SER A 65 8.08 -5.53 -3.64
CA SER A 65 7.47 -4.22 -3.91
C SER A 65 8.45 -3.17 -4.44
N LEU A 66 9.77 -3.42 -4.42
CA LEU A 66 10.79 -2.44 -4.82
C LEU A 66 10.51 -1.76 -6.16
N THR A 67 10.05 -2.52 -7.14
CA THR A 67 9.72 -1.99 -8.47
C THR A 67 8.22 -2.15 -8.78
N ALA A 68 7.57 -3.17 -8.19
CA ALA A 68 6.16 -3.45 -8.45
C ALA A 68 5.26 -2.24 -8.17
N LEU A 69 5.49 -1.50 -7.07
CA LEU A 69 4.70 -0.31 -6.74
C LEU A 69 4.79 0.79 -7.80
N GLY A 70 5.99 1.04 -8.39
CA GLY A 70 6.13 1.97 -9.50
C GLY A 70 5.36 1.51 -10.75
N PHE A 71 5.39 0.20 -11.02
CA PHE A 71 4.62 -0.37 -12.13
C PHE A 71 3.11 -0.34 -11.91
N VAL A 72 2.62 -0.32 -10.67
CA VAL A 72 1.18 -0.13 -10.38
C VAL A 72 0.68 1.15 -11.05
N GLY A 73 1.34 2.29 -10.84
CA GLY A 73 0.99 3.56 -11.47
C GLY A 73 1.13 3.54 -13.00
N ALA A 74 2.23 2.97 -13.50
CA ALA A 74 2.48 2.89 -14.94
C ALA A 74 1.46 2.00 -15.67
N LEU A 75 1.16 0.81 -15.14
CA LEU A 75 0.17 -0.08 -15.74
C LEU A 75 -1.23 0.53 -15.70
N ALA A 76 -1.64 1.12 -14.56
CA ALA A 76 -2.94 1.78 -14.45
C ALA A 76 -3.12 2.90 -15.51
N ARG A 77 -2.05 3.63 -15.83
CA ARG A 77 -2.06 4.73 -16.79
C ARG A 77 -1.97 4.28 -18.25
N PHE A 78 -1.01 3.39 -18.54
CA PHE A 78 -0.66 3.09 -19.93
C PHE A 78 -1.35 1.84 -20.48
N LEU A 79 -1.80 0.90 -19.63
CA LEU A 79 -2.42 -0.33 -20.08
C LEU A 79 -3.72 -0.10 -20.86
N PRO A 80 -4.63 0.81 -20.46
CA PRO A 80 -5.86 1.08 -21.21
C PRO A 80 -5.64 1.55 -22.65
N VAL A 81 -4.48 2.16 -22.92
CA VAL A 81 -4.12 2.74 -24.24
C VAL A 81 -2.99 2.00 -24.94
N ALA A 82 -2.54 0.86 -24.38
CA ALA A 82 -1.41 0.10 -24.93
C ALA A 82 -1.74 -0.66 -26.24
N GLY A 83 -3.02 -0.91 -26.53
CA GLY A 83 -3.48 -1.56 -27.74
C GLY A 83 -2.76 -2.89 -27.99
N ARG A 84 -2.12 -3.02 -29.16
CA ARG A 84 -1.38 -4.24 -29.55
C ARG A 84 -0.16 -4.53 -28.68
N ARG A 85 0.39 -3.54 -27.95
CA ARG A 85 1.54 -3.72 -27.03
C ARG A 85 1.14 -4.14 -25.62
N THR A 86 -0.13 -4.35 -25.36
CA THR A 86 -0.62 -4.77 -24.03
C THR A 86 0.10 -6.00 -23.49
N PRO A 87 0.25 -7.14 -24.22
CA PRO A 87 0.95 -8.31 -23.69
C PRO A 87 2.43 -8.03 -23.39
N GLU A 88 3.10 -7.26 -24.25
CA GLU A 88 4.50 -6.85 -24.06
C GLU A 88 4.67 -6.01 -22.80
N LEU A 89 3.79 -5.03 -22.58
CA LEU A 89 3.83 -4.16 -21.41
C LEU A 89 3.62 -4.93 -20.09
N VAL A 90 2.65 -5.86 -20.07
CA VAL A 90 2.39 -6.71 -18.91
C VAL A 90 3.59 -7.61 -18.60
N LEU A 91 4.11 -8.33 -19.63
CA LEU A 91 5.26 -9.24 -19.44
C LEU A 91 6.53 -8.50 -19.01
N ARG A 92 6.80 -7.32 -19.57
CA ARG A 92 7.93 -6.48 -19.14
C ARG A 92 7.76 -5.98 -17.71
N GLY A 93 6.55 -5.57 -17.32
CA GLY A 93 6.23 -5.17 -15.95
C GLY A 93 6.50 -6.32 -14.96
N TYR A 94 5.98 -7.52 -15.27
CA TYR A 94 6.21 -8.72 -14.46
C TYR A 94 7.70 -9.09 -14.39
N GLY A 95 8.38 -9.12 -15.56
CA GLY A 95 9.80 -9.49 -15.62
C GLY A 95 10.70 -8.53 -14.85
N LEU A 96 10.50 -7.22 -15.00
CA LEU A 96 11.29 -6.22 -14.29
C LEU A 96 11.01 -6.22 -12.80
N ALA A 97 9.75 -6.32 -12.37
CA ALA A 97 9.40 -6.41 -10.95
C ALA A 97 9.99 -7.67 -10.30
N ALA A 98 9.87 -8.83 -10.97
CA ALA A 98 10.46 -10.07 -10.51
C ALA A 98 12.00 -10.02 -10.48
N ALA A 99 12.64 -9.51 -11.51
CA ALA A 99 14.10 -9.42 -11.58
C ALA A 99 14.69 -8.50 -10.50
N THR A 100 14.13 -7.30 -10.33
CA THR A 100 14.62 -6.35 -9.30
C THR A 100 14.36 -6.87 -7.89
N GLY A 101 13.17 -7.42 -7.62
CA GLY A 101 12.85 -8.06 -6.35
C GLY A 101 13.74 -9.27 -6.07
N GLY A 102 13.97 -10.11 -7.10
CA GLY A 102 14.83 -11.27 -7.00
C GLY A 102 16.29 -10.93 -6.72
N VAL A 103 16.85 -9.93 -7.41
CA VAL A 103 18.23 -9.45 -7.14
C VAL A 103 18.35 -8.91 -5.73
N ALA A 104 17.40 -8.12 -5.26
CA ALA A 104 17.40 -7.59 -3.90
C ALA A 104 17.23 -8.69 -2.85
N ALA A 105 16.35 -9.68 -3.07
CA ALA A 105 16.20 -10.83 -2.20
C ALA A 105 17.45 -11.71 -2.16
N LEU A 106 18.12 -11.90 -3.30
CA LEU A 106 19.41 -12.59 -3.34
C LEU A 106 20.47 -11.85 -2.52
N GLY A 107 20.58 -10.52 -2.68
CA GLY A 107 21.46 -9.68 -1.88
C GLY A 107 21.17 -9.80 -0.37
N PHE A 108 19.89 -9.82 0.01
CA PHE A 108 19.47 -10.05 1.39
C PHE A 108 19.91 -11.42 1.91
N LEU A 109 19.69 -12.49 1.14
CA LEU A 109 20.08 -13.85 1.51
C LEU A 109 21.61 -14.01 1.64
N LEU A 110 22.39 -13.37 0.77
CA LEU A 110 23.85 -13.38 0.84
C LEU A 110 24.39 -12.61 2.06
N THR A 111 23.64 -11.61 2.54
CA THR A 111 23.98 -10.82 3.73
C THR A 111 23.20 -11.24 4.97
N LEU A 112 22.55 -12.39 4.96
CA LEU A 112 21.64 -12.86 5.99
C LEU A 112 22.16 -12.75 7.44
N PRO A 113 23.44 -13.04 7.75
CA PRO A 113 23.97 -12.90 9.10
C PRO A 113 23.91 -11.47 9.66
N MET A 114 23.84 -10.45 8.79
CA MET A 114 23.76 -9.03 9.19
C MET A 114 22.34 -8.60 9.62
N TRP A 115 21.32 -9.42 9.31
CA TRP A 115 19.91 -9.06 9.50
C TRP A 115 19.29 -9.63 10.79
N GLY A 116 20.11 -10.13 11.71
CA GLY A 116 19.67 -10.63 13.02
C GLY A 116 19.16 -12.07 13.01
N LYS A 117 18.89 -12.58 14.21
CA LYS A 117 18.50 -13.99 14.42
C LYS A 117 17.12 -14.32 13.85
N THR A 118 16.20 -13.38 13.80
CA THR A 118 14.82 -13.57 13.31
C THR A 118 14.78 -14.10 11.87
N TYR A 119 15.74 -13.73 11.04
CA TYR A 119 15.84 -14.19 9.66
C TYR A 119 16.69 -15.43 9.47
N SER A 120 17.30 -15.98 10.52
CA SER A 120 18.16 -17.19 10.44
C SER A 120 17.38 -18.42 9.95
N VAL A 121 16.06 -18.44 10.07
CA VAL A 121 15.17 -19.48 9.50
C VAL A 121 15.32 -19.60 7.98
N LEU A 122 15.79 -18.55 7.29
CA LEU A 122 16.04 -18.55 5.86
C LEU A 122 17.43 -19.09 5.50
N SER A 123 18.26 -19.44 6.48
CA SER A 123 19.58 -20.00 6.26
C SER A 123 19.49 -21.41 5.64
N GLY A 124 20.39 -21.66 4.68
CA GLY A 124 20.39 -22.92 3.93
C GLY A 124 19.79 -22.79 2.54
N PHE A 125 20.11 -23.76 1.69
CA PHE A 125 19.75 -23.71 0.26
C PHE A 125 18.23 -23.71 0.03
N TRP A 126 17.50 -24.63 0.64
CA TRP A 126 16.06 -24.80 0.39
C TRP A 126 15.20 -23.66 0.96
N PRO A 127 15.38 -23.23 2.23
CA PRO A 127 14.67 -22.07 2.75
C PRO A 127 14.96 -20.80 1.96
N GLY A 128 16.22 -20.56 1.59
CA GLY A 128 16.60 -19.41 0.77
C GLY A 128 15.97 -19.43 -0.62
N LEU A 129 15.98 -20.60 -1.28
CA LEU A 129 15.36 -20.78 -2.60
C LEU A 129 13.83 -20.57 -2.53
N PHE A 130 13.18 -21.10 -1.47
CA PHE A 130 11.74 -20.88 -1.26
C PHE A 130 11.42 -19.40 -1.02
N PHE A 131 12.24 -18.71 -0.23
CA PHE A 131 12.10 -17.28 -0.02
C PHE A 131 12.28 -16.48 -1.33
N LEU A 132 13.33 -16.77 -2.09
CA LEU A 132 13.54 -16.15 -3.40
C LEU A 132 12.35 -16.35 -4.33
N GLY A 133 11.88 -17.60 -4.46
CA GLY A 133 10.69 -17.93 -5.24
C GLY A 133 9.44 -17.18 -4.77
N SER A 134 9.28 -17.03 -3.45
CA SER A 134 8.14 -16.28 -2.88
C SER A 134 8.16 -14.80 -3.23
N VAL A 135 9.33 -14.17 -3.30
CA VAL A 135 9.49 -12.78 -3.72
C VAL A 135 9.08 -12.61 -5.19
N LEU A 136 9.51 -13.52 -6.08
CA LEU A 136 9.12 -13.49 -7.49
C LEU A 136 7.61 -13.68 -7.67
N VAL A 137 7.03 -14.64 -6.98
CA VAL A 137 5.58 -14.92 -6.96
C VAL A 137 4.80 -13.70 -6.48
N TRP A 138 5.22 -13.09 -5.37
CA TRP A 138 4.53 -11.94 -4.81
C TRP A 138 4.64 -10.69 -5.70
N ALA A 139 5.77 -10.47 -6.35
CA ALA A 139 5.95 -9.37 -7.30
C ALA A 139 4.95 -9.43 -8.46
N VAL A 140 4.77 -10.63 -9.04
CA VAL A 140 3.79 -10.85 -10.11
C VAL A 140 2.37 -10.73 -9.58
N PHE A 141 2.06 -11.33 -8.43
CA PHE A 141 0.73 -11.29 -7.80
C PHE A 141 0.25 -9.85 -7.55
N THR A 142 1.14 -8.99 -7.06
CA THR A 142 0.82 -7.57 -6.81
C THR A 142 0.39 -6.84 -8.08
N LEU A 143 0.95 -7.20 -9.24
CA LEU A 143 0.65 -6.54 -10.51
C LEU A 143 -0.61 -7.09 -11.21
N GLN A 144 -1.04 -8.33 -10.90
CA GLN A 144 -2.22 -8.94 -11.52
C GLN A 144 -3.50 -8.13 -11.32
N ASP A 145 -3.74 -7.65 -10.10
CA ASP A 145 -4.93 -6.87 -9.76
C ASP A 145 -4.98 -5.56 -10.56
N VAL A 146 -3.80 -4.96 -10.77
CA VAL A 146 -3.67 -3.72 -11.56
C VAL A 146 -3.89 -3.99 -13.03
N VAL A 147 -3.40 -5.11 -13.55
CA VAL A 147 -3.64 -5.53 -14.95
C VAL A 147 -5.13 -5.76 -15.18
N LEU A 148 -5.82 -6.50 -14.31
CA LEU A 148 -7.25 -6.73 -14.41
C LEU A 148 -8.06 -5.42 -14.33
N THR A 149 -7.68 -4.53 -13.42
CA THR A 149 -8.34 -3.22 -13.26
C THR A 149 -8.10 -2.33 -14.47
N GLY A 150 -6.86 -2.22 -14.94
CA GLY A 150 -6.48 -1.42 -16.10
C GLY A 150 -7.15 -1.90 -17.41
N LEU A 151 -7.41 -3.20 -17.52
CA LEU A 151 -8.15 -3.79 -18.63
C LEU A 151 -9.69 -3.83 -18.43
N ARG A 152 -10.20 -3.04 -17.46
CA ARG A 152 -11.64 -2.92 -17.12
C ARG A 152 -12.31 -4.23 -16.71
N ARG A 153 -11.56 -5.10 -16.02
CA ARG A 153 -12.01 -6.39 -15.48
C ARG A 153 -11.94 -6.44 -13.94
N ALA A 154 -12.05 -5.30 -13.26
CA ALA A 154 -12.02 -5.18 -11.80
C ALA A 154 -12.99 -6.13 -11.05
N PRO A 155 -14.16 -6.55 -11.55
CA PRO A 155 -15.01 -7.52 -10.84
C PRO A 155 -14.35 -8.88 -10.56
N PHE A 156 -13.31 -9.27 -11.30
CA PHE A 156 -12.57 -10.50 -11.02
C PHE A 156 -11.62 -10.39 -9.83
N VAL A 157 -11.20 -9.17 -9.46
CA VAL A 157 -10.25 -8.91 -8.37
C VAL A 157 -10.79 -9.37 -7.01
N PRO A 158 -11.99 -8.94 -6.54
CA PRO A 158 -12.51 -9.37 -5.25
C PRO A 158 -12.77 -10.89 -5.20
N MET A 159 -13.17 -11.50 -6.32
CA MET A 159 -13.39 -12.96 -6.36
C MET A 159 -12.08 -13.73 -6.22
N ASN A 160 -11.03 -13.31 -6.94
CA ASN A 160 -9.70 -13.90 -6.80
C ASN A 160 -9.17 -13.77 -5.37
N ASN A 161 -9.27 -12.58 -4.79
CA ASN A 161 -8.78 -12.30 -3.45
C ASN A 161 -9.59 -12.99 -2.35
N LEU A 162 -10.90 -13.22 -2.57
CA LEU A 162 -11.73 -14.03 -1.69
C LEU A 162 -11.26 -15.50 -1.66
N VAL A 163 -11.11 -16.12 -2.84
CA VAL A 163 -10.66 -17.51 -2.95
C VAL A 163 -9.26 -17.65 -2.34
N PHE A 164 -8.33 -16.78 -2.72
CA PHE A 164 -6.99 -16.72 -2.15
C PHE A 164 -7.02 -16.62 -0.61
N GLY A 165 -7.84 -15.69 -0.07
CA GLY A 165 -7.94 -15.45 1.36
C GLY A 165 -8.47 -16.66 2.13
N VAL A 166 -9.52 -17.31 1.61
CA VAL A 166 -10.11 -18.52 2.24
C VAL A 166 -9.12 -19.70 2.20
N VAL A 167 -8.50 -19.96 1.06
CA VAL A 167 -7.49 -21.03 0.93
C VAL A 167 -6.30 -20.79 1.85
N LYS A 168 -5.83 -19.55 1.93
CA LYS A 168 -4.75 -19.14 2.83
C LYS A 168 -5.09 -19.40 4.31
N MET A 169 -6.31 -19.05 4.74
CA MET A 169 -6.77 -19.30 6.12
C MET A 169 -6.88 -20.80 6.42
N GLY A 170 -7.47 -21.58 5.50
CA GLY A 170 -7.57 -23.02 5.65
C GLY A 170 -6.19 -23.70 5.74
N LEU A 171 -5.26 -23.30 4.89
CA LEU A 171 -3.90 -23.83 4.91
C LEU A 171 -3.13 -23.41 6.17
N LEU A 172 -3.34 -22.20 6.69
CA LEU A 172 -2.76 -21.72 7.95
C LEU A 172 -3.12 -22.67 9.10
N VAL A 173 -4.40 -22.97 9.26
CA VAL A 173 -4.88 -23.87 10.33
C VAL A 173 -4.38 -25.29 10.12
N ALA A 174 -4.40 -25.80 8.89
CA ALA A 174 -3.92 -27.13 8.57
C ALA A 174 -2.42 -27.31 8.86
N LEU A 175 -1.61 -26.27 8.70
CA LEU A 175 -0.17 -26.31 8.93
C LEU A 175 0.24 -26.02 10.37
N ALA A 176 -0.66 -25.55 11.24
CA ALA A 176 -0.31 -25.17 12.61
C ALA A 176 0.31 -26.32 13.42
N GLY A 177 -0.22 -27.54 13.26
CA GLY A 177 0.35 -28.72 13.92
C GLY A 177 1.48 -29.40 13.12
N ALA A 178 1.49 -29.27 11.78
CA ALA A 178 2.42 -30.00 10.92
C ALA A 178 3.72 -29.22 10.65
N LEU A 179 3.68 -27.89 10.63
CA LEU A 179 4.81 -27.03 10.28
C LEU A 179 4.81 -25.73 11.15
N PRO A 180 5.02 -25.85 12.48
CA PRO A 180 4.90 -24.69 13.37
C PRO A 180 5.84 -23.55 12.98
N SER A 181 7.10 -23.83 12.72
CA SER A 181 8.13 -22.81 12.44
C SER A 181 8.02 -22.10 11.08
N GLY A 182 7.23 -22.64 10.13
CA GLY A 182 7.14 -22.10 8.77
C GLY A 182 5.71 -21.98 8.24
N GLY A 183 4.71 -22.52 8.95
CA GLY A 183 3.34 -22.65 8.48
C GLY A 183 2.69 -21.32 8.08
N ILE A 184 2.96 -20.26 8.81
CA ILE A 184 2.48 -18.89 8.49
C ILE A 184 3.02 -18.44 7.14
N PHE A 185 4.32 -18.59 6.88
CA PHE A 185 4.92 -18.17 5.62
C PHE A 185 4.48 -19.07 4.45
N VAL A 186 4.47 -20.38 4.65
CA VAL A 186 4.04 -21.36 3.63
C VAL A 186 2.56 -21.16 3.27
N SER A 187 1.68 -20.96 4.27
CA SER A 187 0.26 -20.71 4.03
C SER A 187 0.00 -19.38 3.31
N TRP A 188 0.95 -18.45 3.33
CA TRP A 188 0.88 -17.22 2.55
C TRP A 188 1.34 -17.43 1.11
N VAL A 189 2.46 -18.12 0.91
CA VAL A 189 3.12 -18.26 -0.39
C VAL A 189 2.43 -19.24 -1.32
N ILE A 190 2.06 -20.41 -0.82
CA ILE A 190 1.47 -21.47 -1.67
C ILE A 190 0.16 -21.02 -2.33
N PRO A 191 -0.84 -20.48 -1.60
CA PRO A 191 -2.06 -19.99 -2.24
C PRO A 191 -1.81 -18.84 -3.21
N THR A 192 -0.83 -17.97 -2.93
CA THR A 192 -0.42 -16.92 -3.84
C THR A 192 0.11 -17.50 -5.15
N ALA A 193 1.02 -18.49 -5.08
CA ALA A 193 1.57 -19.15 -6.25
C ALA A 193 0.48 -19.89 -7.07
N LEU A 194 -0.43 -20.56 -6.38
CA LEU A 194 -1.54 -21.25 -7.04
C LEU A 194 -2.52 -20.28 -7.71
N ALA A 195 -2.76 -19.11 -7.10
CA ALA A 195 -3.62 -18.08 -7.68
C ALA A 195 -3.02 -17.45 -8.96
N LEU A 196 -1.68 -17.45 -9.11
CA LEU A 196 -1.05 -16.95 -10.35
C LEU A 196 -1.50 -17.71 -11.58
N ILE A 197 -1.75 -19.02 -11.48
CA ILE A 197 -2.05 -19.87 -12.65
C ILE A 197 -3.39 -19.47 -13.29
N PRO A 198 -4.54 -19.56 -12.61
CA PRO A 198 -5.83 -19.23 -13.23
C PRO A 198 -5.96 -17.75 -13.58
N VAL A 199 -5.36 -16.85 -12.80
CA VAL A 199 -5.43 -15.41 -13.06
C VAL A 199 -4.60 -15.04 -14.29
N ASN A 200 -3.38 -15.55 -14.45
CA ASN A 200 -2.59 -15.31 -15.67
C ASN A 200 -3.20 -16.00 -16.88
N TRP A 201 -3.79 -17.19 -16.72
CA TRP A 201 -4.56 -17.81 -17.80
C TRP A 201 -5.73 -16.91 -18.24
N LEU A 202 -6.47 -16.32 -17.30
CA LEU A 202 -7.53 -15.35 -17.60
C LEU A 202 -6.97 -14.09 -18.30
N ILE A 203 -5.87 -13.53 -17.79
CA ILE A 203 -5.24 -12.33 -18.34
C ILE A 203 -4.79 -12.57 -19.79
N PHE A 204 -3.92 -13.56 -20.01
CA PHE A 204 -3.29 -13.80 -21.32
C PHE A 204 -4.16 -14.59 -22.29
N GLY A 205 -5.04 -15.47 -21.79
CA GLY A 205 -5.92 -16.29 -22.64
C GLY A 205 -7.20 -15.58 -23.06
N VAL A 206 -7.71 -14.64 -22.24
CA VAL A 206 -9.02 -14.04 -22.48
C VAL A 206 -8.97 -12.52 -22.53
N VAL A 207 -8.44 -11.88 -21.48
CA VAL A 207 -8.60 -10.43 -21.29
C VAL A 207 -7.71 -9.64 -22.26
N VAL A 208 -6.44 -9.98 -22.34
CA VAL A 208 -5.47 -9.31 -23.24
C VAL A 208 -5.84 -9.50 -24.71
N PRO A 209 -6.16 -10.72 -25.22
CA PRO A 209 -6.57 -10.89 -26.62
C PRO A 209 -7.83 -10.10 -26.99
N ARG A 210 -8.81 -10.03 -26.07
CA ARG A 210 -10.00 -9.20 -26.29
C ARG A 210 -9.68 -7.72 -26.36
N HIS A 211 -8.88 -7.22 -25.41
CA HIS A 211 -8.46 -5.83 -25.39
C HIS A 211 -7.70 -5.43 -26.64
N VAL A 212 -6.80 -6.29 -27.14
CA VAL A 212 -6.06 -6.06 -28.39
C VAL A 212 -7.00 -5.99 -29.60
N LYS A 213 -8.04 -6.86 -29.65
CA LYS A 213 -9.04 -6.86 -30.73
C LYS A 213 -9.96 -5.64 -30.71
N GLU A 214 -10.32 -5.18 -29.50
CA GLU A 214 -11.20 -4.03 -29.30
C GLU A 214 -10.47 -2.68 -29.42
N SER A 215 -9.13 -2.69 -29.42
CA SER A 215 -8.31 -1.49 -29.54
C SER A 215 -8.32 -0.94 -30.97
N ASP A 216 -8.50 0.38 -31.08
CA ASP A 216 -8.45 1.07 -32.36
C ASP A 216 -7.05 0.95 -32.98
N ALA A 217 -6.98 0.50 -34.23
CA ALA A 217 -5.71 0.33 -34.95
C ALA A 217 -4.99 1.67 -35.23
N ALA A 218 -5.72 2.78 -35.16
CA ALA A 218 -5.18 4.13 -35.38
C ALA A 218 -4.51 4.72 -34.12
N GLN A 219 -4.72 4.13 -32.92
CA GLN A 219 -4.15 4.63 -31.67
C GLN A 219 -2.69 4.20 -31.57
N GLU A 220 -1.76 5.16 -31.59
CA GLU A 220 -0.34 4.88 -31.37
C GLU A 220 -0.12 4.38 -29.92
N PRO A 221 0.49 3.19 -29.75
CA PRO A 221 0.77 2.69 -28.40
C PRO A 221 1.85 3.54 -27.72
N PRO A 222 1.80 3.67 -26.38
CA PRO A 222 2.73 4.49 -25.63
C PRO A 222 4.18 4.04 -25.87
N ARG A 223 5.08 5.02 -26.02
CA ARG A 223 6.51 4.76 -26.23
C ARG A 223 7.14 4.30 -24.92
N LEU A 224 8.04 3.33 -24.98
CA LEU A 224 8.75 2.84 -23.78
C LEU A 224 9.50 3.95 -23.03
N ARG A 225 9.99 4.97 -23.76
CA ARG A 225 10.64 6.14 -23.16
C ARG A 225 9.68 6.97 -22.30
N GLU A 226 8.41 7.04 -22.68
CA GLU A 226 7.37 7.76 -21.90
C GLU A 226 7.06 7.01 -20.62
N ILE A 227 6.94 5.68 -20.70
CA ILE A 227 6.75 4.80 -19.54
C ILE A 227 7.94 4.93 -18.59
N GLY A 228 9.17 4.87 -19.10
CA GLY A 228 10.40 5.02 -18.32
C GLY A 228 10.48 6.40 -17.63
N ARG A 229 10.09 7.47 -18.32
CA ARG A 229 10.05 8.82 -17.75
C ARG A 229 8.99 8.94 -16.64
N PHE A 230 7.84 8.31 -16.84
CA PHE A 230 6.79 8.26 -15.81
C PHE A 230 7.26 7.50 -14.57
N LEU A 231 7.85 6.30 -14.76
CA LEU A 231 8.41 5.49 -13.66
C LEU A 231 9.47 6.27 -12.88
N ALA A 232 10.40 6.94 -13.57
CA ALA A 232 11.43 7.75 -12.92
C ALA A 232 10.85 8.93 -12.12
N GLY A 233 9.73 9.50 -12.57
CA GLY A 233 9.03 10.58 -11.86
C GLY A 233 8.25 10.09 -10.63
N ASP A 234 7.74 8.86 -10.65
CA ASP A 234 6.96 8.26 -9.57
C ASP A 234 7.83 7.53 -8.53
N PHE A 235 9.06 7.22 -8.90
CA PHE A 235 10.01 6.45 -8.08
C PHE A 235 10.28 7.05 -6.68
N PRO A 236 10.42 8.38 -6.49
CA PRO A 236 10.61 8.95 -5.15
C PRO A 236 9.42 8.67 -4.21
N GLY A 237 8.20 8.72 -4.73
CA GLY A 237 6.99 8.38 -3.96
C GLY A 237 6.96 6.91 -3.57
N THR A 238 7.30 6.05 -4.51
CA THR A 238 7.42 4.60 -4.29
C THR A 238 8.46 4.28 -3.22
N LEU A 239 9.66 4.87 -3.28
CA LEU A 239 10.71 4.69 -2.26
C LEU A 239 10.24 5.14 -0.87
N SER A 240 9.50 6.23 -0.78
CA SER A 240 8.98 6.74 0.49
C SER A 240 8.00 5.77 1.14
N ILE A 241 7.07 5.22 0.35
CA ILE A 241 6.13 4.20 0.82
C ILE A 241 6.88 2.94 1.27
N LEU A 242 7.85 2.47 0.46
CA LEU A 242 8.70 1.32 0.81
C LEU A 242 9.46 1.54 2.12
N GLY A 243 10.02 2.75 2.31
CA GLY A 243 10.75 3.11 3.52
C GLY A 243 9.85 3.05 4.76
N ILE A 244 8.72 3.69 4.73
CA ILE A 244 7.84 3.79 5.91
C ILE A 244 7.10 2.47 6.17
N VAL A 245 6.46 1.90 5.14
CA VAL A 245 5.54 0.76 5.31
C VAL A 245 6.26 -0.57 5.47
N TYR A 246 7.38 -0.78 4.79
CA TYR A 246 8.04 -2.09 4.75
C TYR A 246 9.43 -2.09 5.38
N LEU A 247 10.26 -1.05 5.16
CA LEU A 247 11.63 -1.05 5.67
C LEU A 247 11.65 -0.83 7.19
N VAL A 248 10.79 0.05 7.74
CA VAL A 248 10.71 0.26 9.20
C VAL A 248 10.45 -1.06 9.95
N PRO A 249 9.42 -1.86 9.61
CA PRO A 249 9.23 -3.17 10.26
C PRO A 249 10.40 -4.14 10.07
N VAL A 250 11.04 -4.16 8.89
CA VAL A 250 12.23 -5.01 8.66
C VAL A 250 13.37 -4.60 9.59
N VAL A 251 13.64 -3.30 9.74
CA VAL A 251 14.65 -2.78 10.67
C VAL A 251 14.30 -3.16 12.11
N VAL A 252 13.05 -3.00 12.53
CA VAL A 252 12.61 -3.42 13.89
C VAL A 252 12.87 -4.92 14.11
N ALA A 253 12.55 -5.77 13.11
CA ALA A 253 12.75 -7.21 13.22
C ALA A 253 14.23 -7.61 13.42
N THR A 254 15.20 -6.76 13.01
CA THR A 254 16.62 -6.98 13.27
C THR A 254 17.05 -6.64 14.70
N GLN A 255 16.27 -5.81 15.41
CA GLN A 255 16.65 -5.25 16.71
C GLN A 255 15.99 -5.97 17.88
N VAL A 256 14.91 -6.73 17.65
CA VAL A 256 14.13 -7.40 18.70
C VAL A 256 13.97 -8.89 18.46
N GLY A 257 13.61 -9.63 19.54
CA GLY A 257 13.27 -11.05 19.41
C GLY A 257 11.95 -11.27 18.68
N GLU A 258 11.75 -12.50 18.20
CA GLU A 258 10.61 -12.89 17.37
C GLU A 258 9.26 -12.60 18.04
N ALA A 259 9.09 -12.95 19.32
CA ALA A 259 7.86 -12.68 20.07
C ALA A 259 7.53 -11.18 20.16
N THR A 260 8.53 -10.35 20.49
CA THR A 260 8.35 -8.89 20.55
C THR A 260 8.04 -8.32 19.18
N PHE A 261 8.69 -8.82 18.12
CA PHE A 261 8.36 -8.42 16.75
C PHE A 261 6.93 -8.83 16.37
N GLY A 262 6.47 -10.00 16.79
CA GLY A 262 5.09 -10.45 16.55
C GLY A 262 4.06 -9.47 17.13
N ARG A 263 4.24 -9.07 18.40
CA ARG A 263 3.38 -8.10 19.08
C ARG A 263 3.44 -6.71 18.44
N PHE A 264 4.65 -6.24 18.13
CA PHE A 264 4.86 -5.01 17.36
C PHE A 264 4.13 -5.03 16.02
N SER A 265 4.33 -6.10 15.23
CA SER A 265 3.82 -6.17 13.86
C SER A 265 2.30 -6.21 13.81
N MET A 266 1.64 -6.77 14.84
CA MET A 266 0.18 -6.76 14.94
C MET A 266 -0.35 -5.35 15.19
N ALA A 267 0.19 -4.63 16.18
CA ALA A 267 -0.18 -3.24 16.46
C ALA A 267 0.10 -2.34 15.23
N HIS A 268 1.25 -2.51 14.59
CA HIS A 268 1.62 -1.80 13.37
C HIS A 268 0.64 -2.08 12.22
N THR A 269 0.22 -3.33 12.02
CA THR A 269 -0.73 -3.71 10.96
C THR A 269 -2.08 -3.05 11.19
N LEU A 270 -2.60 -3.08 12.42
CA LEU A 270 -3.87 -2.42 12.77
C LEU A 270 -3.82 -0.91 12.55
N ALA A 271 -2.74 -0.27 13.01
CA ALA A 271 -2.55 1.17 12.80
C ALA A 271 -2.44 1.53 11.32
N SER A 272 -1.73 0.73 10.52
CA SER A 272 -1.61 0.93 9.07
C SER A 272 -2.95 0.79 8.34
N MET A 273 -3.88 -0.04 8.83
CA MET A 273 -5.24 -0.11 8.27
C MET A 273 -6.02 1.20 8.51
N ILE A 274 -5.87 1.80 9.69
CA ILE A 274 -6.50 3.10 10.01
C ILE A 274 -5.90 4.21 9.13
N GLU A 275 -4.58 4.22 8.97
CA GLU A 275 -3.87 5.17 8.10
C GLU A 275 -4.32 5.05 6.65
N LEU A 276 -4.40 3.82 6.11
CA LEU A 276 -4.84 3.57 4.74
C LEU A 276 -6.26 4.06 4.48
N LEU A 277 -7.15 3.91 5.46
CA LEU A 277 -8.53 4.42 5.37
C LEU A 277 -8.55 5.94 5.27
N ALA A 278 -7.73 6.63 6.08
CA ALA A 278 -7.58 8.08 6.04
C ALA A 278 -6.99 8.55 4.70
N MET A 279 -5.97 7.87 4.20
CA MET A 279 -5.34 8.18 2.91
C MET A 279 -6.32 8.02 1.74
N ASN A 280 -7.07 6.93 1.70
CA ASN A 280 -8.07 6.69 0.65
C ASN A 280 -9.14 7.79 0.60
N MET A 281 -9.54 8.30 1.76
CA MET A 281 -10.49 9.41 1.84
C MET A 281 -9.89 10.71 1.30
N ALA A 282 -8.62 11.02 1.63
CA ALA A 282 -7.94 12.21 1.12
C ALA A 282 -7.75 12.13 -0.42
N VAL A 283 -7.44 10.96 -0.95
CA VAL A 283 -7.25 10.74 -2.40
C VAL A 283 -8.57 10.87 -3.16
N SER A 284 -9.68 10.28 -2.69
CA SER A 284 -10.96 10.35 -3.39
C SER A 284 -11.46 11.78 -3.58
N LEU A 285 -11.25 12.62 -2.57
CA LEU A 285 -11.60 14.04 -2.61
C LEU A 285 -10.70 14.87 -3.53
N THR A 286 -9.49 14.37 -3.80
CA THR A 286 -8.54 15.03 -4.71
C THR A 286 -8.87 14.73 -6.17
N VAL A 287 -9.35 13.54 -6.47
CA VAL A 287 -9.81 13.18 -7.82
C VAL A 287 -10.95 14.11 -8.25
N GLU A 288 -11.91 14.38 -7.37
CA GLU A 288 -12.99 15.35 -7.65
C GLU A 288 -12.46 16.78 -7.87
N GLY A 289 -11.38 17.18 -7.13
CA GLY A 289 -10.77 18.50 -7.21
C GLY A 289 -9.77 18.71 -8.35
N SER A 290 -9.27 17.64 -8.97
CA SER A 290 -8.30 17.73 -10.08
C SER A 290 -8.93 18.18 -11.41
N PHE A 291 -10.26 18.09 -11.54
CA PHE A 291 -10.98 18.50 -12.74
C PHE A 291 -11.18 20.03 -12.85
N ASP A 292 -11.06 20.77 -11.75
CA ASP A 292 -11.22 22.23 -11.76
C ASP A 292 -10.16 22.92 -10.88
N ARG A 293 -9.10 23.40 -11.54
CA ARG A 293 -7.99 24.13 -10.86
C ARG A 293 -8.46 25.41 -10.19
N ALA A 294 -9.51 26.05 -10.68
CA ALA A 294 -10.04 27.28 -10.10
C ALA A 294 -10.67 27.04 -8.71
N ARG A 295 -11.14 25.80 -8.45
CA ARG A 295 -11.75 25.41 -7.18
C ARG A 295 -10.81 24.61 -6.26
N LEU A 296 -9.52 24.53 -6.58
CA LEU A 296 -8.57 23.73 -5.81
C LEU A 296 -8.57 24.07 -4.32
N ALA A 297 -8.62 25.37 -3.97
CA ALA A 297 -8.65 25.83 -2.58
C ALA A 297 -9.90 25.39 -1.83
N GLU A 298 -11.06 25.49 -2.46
CA GLU A 298 -12.34 25.06 -1.91
C GLU A 298 -12.37 23.55 -1.73
N ASN A 299 -11.96 22.80 -2.75
CA ASN A 299 -11.90 21.36 -2.73
C ASN A 299 -10.96 20.85 -1.64
N CYS A 300 -9.77 21.45 -1.46
CA CYS A 300 -8.86 21.10 -0.37
C CYS A 300 -9.45 21.39 1.01
N ARG A 301 -10.18 22.50 1.20
CA ARG A 301 -10.86 22.81 2.47
C ARG A 301 -11.97 21.80 2.78
N HIS A 302 -12.80 21.46 1.79
CA HIS A 302 -13.81 20.43 1.93
C HIS A 302 -13.21 19.06 2.21
N ALA A 303 -12.11 18.70 1.53
CA ALA A 303 -11.37 17.48 1.76
C ALA A 303 -10.87 17.37 3.19
N LEU A 304 -10.18 18.40 3.68
CA LEU A 304 -9.68 18.45 5.07
C LEU A 304 -10.83 18.32 6.08
N ARG A 305 -11.88 19.14 5.93
CA ARG A 305 -13.00 19.10 6.85
C ARG A 305 -13.66 17.73 6.92
N ARG A 306 -13.93 17.10 5.77
CA ARG A 306 -14.54 15.77 5.70
C ARG A 306 -13.62 14.70 6.24
N ALA A 307 -12.32 14.72 5.88
CA ALA A 307 -11.34 13.77 6.38
C ALA A 307 -11.25 13.85 7.91
N PHE A 308 -11.12 15.03 8.50
CA PHE A 308 -11.11 15.17 9.96
C PHE A 308 -12.41 14.73 10.61
N LEU A 309 -13.57 15.05 10.05
CA LEU A 309 -14.87 14.63 10.60
C LEU A 309 -15.04 13.11 10.65
N ILE A 310 -14.47 12.37 9.70
CA ILE A 310 -14.60 10.92 9.62
C ILE A 310 -13.44 10.22 10.33
N VAL A 311 -12.23 10.70 10.16
CA VAL A 311 -11.04 10.04 10.67
C VAL A 311 -10.87 10.28 12.19
N THR A 312 -11.19 11.47 12.69
CA THR A 312 -11.04 11.78 14.13
C THR A 312 -11.85 10.84 15.04
N PRO A 313 -13.15 10.57 14.80
CA PRO A 313 -13.87 9.60 15.62
C PRO A 313 -13.26 8.20 15.58
N ILE A 314 -12.77 7.76 14.42
CA ILE A 314 -12.12 6.45 14.26
C ILE A 314 -10.84 6.41 15.09
N ILE A 315 -10.02 7.46 15.06
CA ILE A 315 -8.80 7.56 15.86
C ILE A 315 -9.13 7.56 17.36
N VAL A 316 -10.12 8.32 17.78
CA VAL A 316 -10.55 8.35 19.19
C VAL A 316 -10.97 6.96 19.65
N VAL A 317 -11.79 6.26 18.87
CA VAL A 317 -12.19 4.89 19.16
C VAL A 317 -10.98 3.97 19.18
N ALA A 318 -10.07 4.06 18.21
CA ALA A 318 -8.86 3.25 18.15
C ALA A 318 -7.95 3.47 19.36
N ILE A 319 -7.77 4.72 19.83
CA ILE A 319 -6.96 5.05 21.01
C ILE A 319 -7.59 4.52 22.29
N LEU A 320 -8.89 4.71 22.46
CA LEU A 320 -9.60 4.28 23.67
C LEU A 320 -9.76 2.76 23.72
N ALA A 321 -10.11 2.14 22.61
CA ALA A 321 -10.31 0.70 22.48
C ALA A 321 -9.04 -0.09 22.18
N ALA A 322 -7.86 0.55 22.05
CA ALA A 322 -6.61 -0.11 21.72
C ALA A 322 -6.32 -1.38 22.54
N PRO A 323 -6.42 -1.37 23.90
CA PRO A 323 -6.19 -2.58 24.66
C PRO A 323 -7.23 -3.66 24.37
N LEU A 324 -8.50 -3.29 24.21
CA LEU A 324 -9.57 -4.23 23.91
C LEU A 324 -9.40 -4.86 22.52
N ILE A 325 -9.04 -4.06 21.51
CA ILE A 325 -8.78 -4.52 20.15
C ILE A 325 -7.63 -5.54 20.14
N LEU A 326 -6.54 -5.25 20.85
CA LEU A 326 -5.38 -6.12 20.90
C LEU A 326 -5.60 -7.38 21.76
N THR A 327 -6.43 -7.30 22.80
CA THR A 327 -6.79 -8.48 23.63
C THR A 327 -7.49 -9.56 22.82
N VAL A 328 -8.19 -9.21 21.74
CA VAL A 328 -8.80 -10.18 20.81
C VAL A 328 -7.75 -11.11 20.20
N PHE A 329 -6.50 -10.65 20.05
CA PHE A 329 -5.36 -11.44 19.54
C PHE A 329 -4.58 -12.14 20.67
N GLY A 330 -4.81 -11.77 21.91
CA GLY A 330 -4.17 -12.31 23.11
C GLY A 330 -3.72 -11.21 24.07
N SER A 331 -3.66 -11.52 25.37
CA SER A 331 -3.30 -10.54 26.42
C SER A 331 -1.91 -9.94 26.20
N SER A 332 -0.93 -10.73 25.78
CA SER A 332 0.44 -10.27 25.51
C SER A 332 0.53 -9.25 24.37
N PHE A 333 -0.36 -9.31 23.39
CA PHE A 333 -0.45 -8.30 22.32
C PHE A 333 -1.00 -6.98 22.85
N ALA A 334 -1.93 -7.03 23.82
CA ALA A 334 -2.47 -5.82 24.44
C ALA A 334 -1.45 -5.13 25.35
N GLU A 335 -0.70 -5.89 26.15
CA GLU A 335 0.28 -5.33 27.09
C GLU A 335 1.39 -4.53 26.39
N GLU A 336 1.96 -5.08 25.32
CA GLU A 336 3.10 -4.45 24.62
C GLU A 336 2.69 -3.58 23.43
N GLY A 337 1.55 -3.89 22.77
CA GLY A 337 1.13 -3.22 21.55
C GLY A 337 0.26 -1.97 21.74
N THR A 338 -0.38 -1.81 22.90
CA THR A 338 -1.37 -0.73 23.13
C THR A 338 -0.76 0.66 22.95
N THR A 339 0.41 0.93 23.51
CA THR A 339 1.08 2.22 23.40
C THR A 339 1.44 2.52 21.94
N LEU A 340 1.99 1.55 21.23
CA LEU A 340 2.33 1.68 19.82
C LEU A 340 1.09 1.99 18.98
N LEU A 341 0.00 1.22 19.14
CA LEU A 341 -1.25 1.42 18.41
C LEU A 341 -1.84 2.81 18.66
N ARG A 342 -1.81 3.30 19.89
CA ARG A 342 -2.26 4.66 20.26
C ARG A 342 -1.44 5.74 19.57
N LEU A 343 -0.11 5.64 19.65
CA LEU A 343 0.81 6.62 19.05
C LEU A 343 0.67 6.67 17.52
N MET A 344 0.65 5.51 16.87
CA MET A 344 0.49 5.44 15.43
C MET A 344 -0.90 5.92 14.99
N SER A 345 -1.96 5.59 15.74
CA SER A 345 -3.30 6.11 15.45
C SER A 345 -3.35 7.64 15.57
N LEU A 346 -2.68 8.21 16.59
CA LEU A 346 -2.59 9.67 16.74
C LEU A 346 -1.83 10.34 15.60
N ALA A 347 -0.79 9.69 15.08
CA ALA A 347 0.00 10.18 13.95
C ALA A 347 -0.83 10.33 12.66
N VAL A 348 -1.95 9.63 12.53
CA VAL A 348 -2.85 9.77 11.37
C VAL A 348 -3.45 11.18 11.26
N LEU A 349 -3.61 11.93 12.37
CA LEU A 349 -4.15 13.29 12.31
C LEU A 349 -3.27 14.25 11.50
N PRO A 350 -1.96 14.43 11.81
CA PRO A 350 -1.07 15.24 10.97
C PRO A 350 -0.89 14.62 9.57
N ARG A 351 -0.97 13.29 9.42
CA ARG A 351 -0.90 12.62 8.12
C ARG A 351 -1.99 13.10 7.16
N VAL A 352 -3.22 13.31 7.62
CA VAL A 352 -4.31 13.85 6.80
C VAL A 352 -3.93 15.20 6.17
N LEU A 353 -3.28 16.10 6.93
CA LEU A 353 -2.81 17.40 6.39
C LEU A 353 -1.79 17.20 5.28
N ILE A 354 -0.83 16.29 5.52
CA ILE A 354 0.24 15.97 4.56
C ILE A 354 -0.37 15.39 3.28
N GLU A 355 -1.29 14.43 3.36
CA GLU A 355 -1.91 13.80 2.19
C GLU A 355 -2.73 14.79 1.35
N VAL A 356 -3.48 15.69 1.96
CA VAL A 356 -4.19 16.75 1.23
C VAL A 356 -3.19 17.69 0.53
N TYR A 357 -2.07 18.02 1.17
CA TYR A 357 -1.02 18.83 0.56
C TYR A 357 -0.34 18.09 -0.62
N LEU A 358 0.03 16.82 -0.46
CA LEU A 358 0.61 16.00 -1.54
C LEU A 358 -0.36 15.89 -2.72
N SER A 359 -1.63 15.77 -2.43
CA SER A 359 -2.70 15.74 -3.43
C SER A 359 -2.83 17.05 -4.19
N ALA A 360 -2.75 18.19 -3.49
CA ALA A 360 -2.72 19.51 -4.12
C ALA A 360 -1.48 19.71 -5.01
N LEU A 361 -0.31 19.20 -4.59
CA LEU A 361 0.92 19.22 -5.39
C LEU A 361 0.79 18.37 -6.66
N ARG A 362 0.13 17.19 -6.57
CA ARG A 362 -0.17 16.36 -7.76
C ARG A 362 -1.07 17.11 -8.74
N ALA A 363 -2.15 17.75 -8.26
CA ALA A 363 -3.05 18.54 -9.08
C ALA A 363 -2.35 19.74 -9.76
N GLN A 364 -1.37 20.34 -9.08
CA GLN A 364 -0.54 21.44 -9.61
C GLN A 364 0.63 20.96 -10.48
N SER A 365 0.83 19.65 -10.63
CA SER A 365 1.98 19.05 -11.36
C SER A 365 3.35 19.45 -10.79
N ARG A 366 3.43 19.72 -9.47
CA ARG A 366 4.68 20.12 -8.78
C ARG A 366 5.49 18.90 -8.31
N ALA A 367 5.94 18.08 -9.26
CA ALA A 367 6.57 16.80 -8.99
C ALA A 367 7.82 16.88 -8.08
N ARG A 368 8.67 17.93 -8.24
CA ARG A 368 9.86 18.08 -7.38
C ARG A 368 9.50 18.28 -5.92
N MET A 369 8.53 19.15 -5.63
CA MET A 369 8.11 19.43 -4.26
C MET A 369 7.38 18.23 -3.65
N LEU A 370 6.59 17.51 -4.43
CA LEU A 370 5.98 16.23 -4.05
C LEU A 370 7.05 15.24 -3.59
N ALA A 371 8.08 15.01 -4.41
CA ALA A 371 9.19 14.12 -4.10
C ALA A 371 9.96 14.56 -2.84
N THR A 372 10.25 15.85 -2.69
CA THR A 372 10.96 16.38 -1.51
C THR A 372 10.20 16.11 -0.22
N VAL A 373 8.88 16.35 -0.20
CA VAL A 373 8.05 16.10 1.00
C VAL A 373 8.00 14.60 1.30
N GLN A 374 7.80 13.75 0.30
CA GLN A 374 7.70 12.30 0.50
C GLN A 374 9.02 11.70 0.98
N ILE A 375 10.15 12.03 0.33
CA ILE A 375 11.47 11.54 0.75
C ILE A 375 11.83 12.11 2.12
N GLY A 376 11.61 13.40 2.34
CA GLY A 376 11.88 14.06 3.62
C GLY A 376 11.12 13.40 4.77
N LEU A 377 9.84 13.06 4.57
CA LEU A 377 9.04 12.34 5.55
C LEU A 377 9.59 10.93 5.82
N ALA A 378 9.93 10.18 4.77
CA ALA A 378 10.48 8.84 4.92
C ALA A 378 11.82 8.84 5.68
N VAL A 379 12.71 9.78 5.35
CA VAL A 379 13.99 9.96 6.07
C VAL A 379 13.76 10.34 7.52
N LEU A 380 12.84 11.27 7.80
CA LEU A 380 12.49 11.66 9.18
C LEU A 380 11.97 10.48 9.98
N VAL A 381 11.05 9.68 9.43
CA VAL A 381 10.50 8.50 10.11
C VAL A 381 11.58 7.47 10.39
N LEU A 382 12.43 7.15 9.40
CA LEU A 382 13.51 6.17 9.57
C LEU A 382 14.54 6.66 10.60
N VAL A 383 15.02 7.89 10.48
CA VAL A 383 16.03 8.46 11.39
C VAL A 383 15.48 8.58 12.80
N SER A 384 14.27 9.14 12.98
CA SER A 384 13.68 9.27 14.32
C SER A 384 13.41 7.91 14.97
N THR A 385 12.96 6.91 14.20
CA THR A 385 12.78 5.55 14.70
C THR A 385 14.10 4.97 15.20
N VAL A 386 15.16 5.02 14.38
CA VAL A 386 16.47 4.47 14.75
C VAL A 386 17.06 5.20 15.97
N VAL A 387 16.99 6.52 16.01
CA VAL A 387 17.53 7.33 17.14
C VAL A 387 16.75 7.08 18.43
N LEU A 388 15.43 6.91 18.36
CA LEU A 388 14.60 6.68 19.56
C LEU A 388 14.59 5.22 20.01
N PHE A 389 15.02 4.29 19.15
CA PHE A 389 14.94 2.85 19.41
C PHE A 389 15.65 2.42 20.72
N PRO A 390 16.87 2.88 21.05
CA PRO A 390 17.53 2.53 22.30
C PRO A 390 16.79 2.97 23.58
N TYR A 391 15.93 3.99 23.47
CA TYR A 391 15.22 4.59 24.61
C TYR A 391 13.78 4.08 24.75
N ALA A 392 13.12 3.79 23.66
CA ALA A 392 11.69 3.48 23.64
C ALA A 392 11.36 2.08 23.06
N GLY A 393 12.38 1.29 22.68
CA GLY A 393 12.19 -0.02 22.05
C GLY A 393 11.25 0.06 20.84
N VAL A 394 10.32 -0.88 20.72
CA VAL A 394 9.35 -0.92 19.59
C VAL A 394 8.43 0.30 19.53
N ASN A 395 8.19 0.98 20.66
CA ASN A 395 7.38 2.20 20.67
C ASN A 395 8.08 3.38 19.98
N ALA A 396 9.40 3.29 19.73
CA ALA A 396 10.15 4.26 18.95
C ALA A 396 9.56 4.50 17.56
N VAL A 397 8.95 3.46 16.96
CA VAL A 397 8.25 3.59 15.67
C VAL A 397 7.06 4.53 15.80
N GLY A 398 6.25 4.37 16.86
CA GLY A 398 5.10 5.25 17.11
C GLY A 398 5.50 6.69 17.41
N TYR A 399 6.49 6.89 18.29
CA TYR A 399 7.03 8.22 18.60
C TYR A 399 7.70 8.86 17.37
N GLY A 400 8.51 8.09 16.65
CA GLY A 400 9.20 8.55 15.44
C GLY A 400 8.21 8.95 14.34
N LEU A 401 7.18 8.16 14.13
CA LEU A 401 6.12 8.45 13.15
C LEU A 401 5.37 9.73 13.57
N LEU A 402 4.89 9.80 14.81
CA LEU A 402 4.15 10.97 15.31
C LEU A 402 4.99 12.26 15.23
N PHE A 403 6.26 12.20 15.67
CA PHE A 403 7.19 13.32 15.57
C PHE A 403 7.40 13.77 14.13
N SER A 404 7.66 12.83 13.23
CA SER A 404 7.96 13.11 11.82
C SER A 404 6.75 13.69 11.09
N GLU A 405 5.57 13.17 11.35
CA GLU A 405 4.31 13.66 10.75
C GLU A 405 3.95 15.05 11.29
N LEU A 406 4.12 15.30 12.59
CA LEU A 406 3.92 16.64 13.18
C LEU A 406 4.93 17.65 12.62
N LEU A 407 6.21 17.30 12.59
CA LEU A 407 7.25 18.18 12.07
C LEU A 407 7.02 18.48 10.59
N MET A 408 6.75 17.48 9.77
CA MET A 408 6.45 17.68 8.36
C MET A 408 5.18 18.51 8.18
N GLY A 409 4.14 18.24 8.95
CA GLY A 409 2.89 19.02 8.95
C GLY A 409 3.15 20.51 9.25
N LEU A 410 4.00 20.83 10.23
CA LEU A 410 4.41 22.19 10.56
C LEU A 410 5.19 22.84 9.41
N LEU A 411 6.16 22.13 8.81
CA LEU A 411 6.97 22.63 7.71
C LEU A 411 6.14 22.99 6.47
N ILE A 412 5.14 22.18 6.15
CA ILE A 412 4.27 22.41 4.99
C ILE A 412 3.10 23.36 5.28
N PHE A 413 2.80 23.63 6.56
CA PHE A 413 1.59 24.36 6.98
C PHE A 413 1.46 25.75 6.30
N GLY A 414 2.56 26.49 6.22
CA GLY A 414 2.58 27.80 5.55
C GLY A 414 2.20 27.73 4.08
N ASN A 415 2.72 26.72 3.37
CA ASN A 415 2.42 26.49 1.97
C ASN A 415 0.99 25.97 1.76
N LEU A 416 0.54 25.03 2.62
CA LEU A 416 -0.82 24.54 2.61
C LEU A 416 -1.82 25.67 2.86
N ARG A 417 -1.55 26.55 3.84
CA ARG A 417 -2.41 27.71 4.13
C ARG A 417 -2.52 28.66 2.94
N LYS A 418 -1.44 28.88 2.16
CA LYS A 418 -1.48 29.66 0.92
C LYS A 418 -2.41 29.02 -0.11
N ILE A 419 -2.32 27.72 -0.30
CA ILE A 419 -3.22 26.97 -1.21
C ILE A 419 -4.67 27.09 -0.76
N LEU A 420 -4.95 26.88 0.54
CA LEU A 420 -6.30 26.95 1.11
C LEU A 420 -6.94 28.35 1.03
N ARG A 421 -6.13 29.41 0.97
CA ARG A 421 -6.61 30.79 0.83
C ARG A 421 -6.87 31.21 -0.61
N GLY A 422 -6.63 30.34 -1.59
CA GLY A 422 -6.79 30.70 -3.00
C GLY A 422 -5.70 31.69 -3.47
N GLY A 423 -4.47 31.50 -2.99
CA GLY A 423 -3.35 32.43 -3.24
C GLY A 423 -3.11 32.65 -4.73
N GLU A 424 -3.03 33.90 -5.06
CA GLU A 424 -2.86 34.73 -6.24
C GLU A 424 -1.85 34.28 -7.32
N THR A 425 -1.84 33.01 -7.72
CA THR A 425 -0.94 32.56 -8.80
C THR A 425 -1.67 32.18 -10.11
N GLY A 426 -3.00 32.39 -10.19
CA GLY A 426 -3.77 32.17 -11.41
C GLY A 426 -4.19 33.44 -12.15
N THR A 427 -4.27 34.59 -11.46
CA THR A 427 -4.82 35.82 -12.06
C THR A 427 -3.77 36.62 -12.83
N GLN A 428 -2.47 36.51 -12.50
CA GLN A 428 -1.44 37.26 -13.21
C GLN A 428 -1.05 36.69 -14.58
N ALA A 429 -1.23 35.39 -14.82
CA ALA A 429 -0.94 34.79 -16.11
C ALA A 429 -2.02 35.10 -17.16
N VAL A 430 -3.28 35.19 -16.75
CA VAL A 430 -4.40 35.48 -17.67
C VAL A 430 -4.44 36.99 -18.02
N THR A 431 -4.01 37.85 -17.11
CA THR A 431 -3.99 39.32 -17.36
C THR A 431 -2.80 39.74 -18.24
N GLN A 432 -1.71 38.99 -18.25
CA GLN A 432 -0.58 39.27 -19.16
C GLN A 432 -0.81 38.76 -20.59
N GLU A 433 -1.56 37.69 -20.79
CA GLU A 433 -1.95 37.24 -22.15
C GLU A 433 -3.02 38.13 -22.78
N SER A 434 -3.90 38.72 -22.00
CA SER A 434 -4.92 39.64 -22.52
C SER A 434 -4.38 41.07 -22.75
N ALA A 435 -3.29 41.47 -22.11
CA ALA A 435 -2.64 42.77 -22.31
C ALA A 435 -1.59 42.76 -23.43
N GLY A 436 -1.18 41.60 -23.92
CA GLY A 436 -0.25 41.46 -25.05
C GLY A 436 -0.94 41.21 -26.40
N ALA A 437 -2.26 41.19 -26.44
CA ALA A 437 -3.07 40.95 -27.65
C ALA A 437 -3.92 42.16 -28.07
N SER A 438 -3.63 43.36 -27.50
CA SER A 438 -4.25 44.63 -27.94
C SER A 438 -3.27 45.54 -28.63
#